data_74238acb1cddafeb5f8633fe0a903c0c
#
_entry.id   74238acb1cddafeb5f8633fe0a903c0c
#
_cell.length_a   1.000
_cell.length_b   1.000
_cell.length_c   1.000
_cell.angle_alpha   90.00
_cell.angle_beta   90.00
_cell.angle_gamma   90.00
#
_symmetry.space_group_name_H-M   'P 1'
#
loop_
_entity.id
_entity.type
_entity.pdbx_description
1 polymer ?
#
loop_
_entity_poly.entity_id
_entity_poly.type
_entity_poly.pdbx_seq_one_letter_code
_entity_poly.pdbx_strand_id
1 'polypeptide(L)'
;MKKNQNRKTTKTERVMEGAALWGAFFRENPDKFAEMYLHLRLRKFQKILLMMMFWSTVFVFIACRGIGKTFLSAIYCVIRAILWPGTRVCVASSRRSQATEVLNKIMYELMPLSPELRAEIDDKKTHINNTEAIIVFKNSSTIKVGTANDSARGNRCHVLLLDEFRLMPKDIVDTVLRKFLTLRRMPRFEELTEEERKREYDKEKNLTMMAAISMSTTKSLMRLLKR
;
A
#
# COMPACT_ATOMS: atom_id res chain seq x y z
N MET A 1 28.30 39.88 6.04
CA MET A 1 28.75 39.12 7.22
C MET A 1 27.89 37.85 7.33
N LYS A 2 28.42 36.71 6.91
CA LYS A 2 27.73 35.40 7.02
C LYS A 2 28.08 34.81 8.40
N LYS A 3 27.12 34.79 9.32
CA LYS A 3 27.24 34.01 10.55
C LYS A 3 27.13 32.54 10.23
N ASN A 4 28.24 31.83 10.09
CA ASN A 4 28.34 30.40 10.10
C ASN A 4 27.94 29.92 11.51
N GLN A 5 26.69 29.55 11.71
CA GLN A 5 26.27 28.87 12.92
C GLN A 5 26.60 27.39 12.78
N ASN A 6 27.75 26.99 13.29
CA ASN A 6 28.08 25.60 13.65
C ASN A 6 27.15 25.15 14.79
N ARG A 7 25.86 24.96 14.53
CA ARG A 7 24.91 24.40 15.48
C ARG A 7 25.21 22.91 15.58
N LYS A 8 25.79 22.47 16.70
CA LYS A 8 25.95 21.04 16.97
C LYS A 8 24.57 20.39 16.96
N THR A 9 24.32 19.50 15.99
CA THR A 9 23.08 18.73 15.90
C THR A 9 22.88 17.91 17.17
N THR A 10 21.70 17.96 17.75
CA THR A 10 21.34 17.18 18.93
C THR A 10 21.30 15.69 18.59
N LYS A 11 21.36 14.82 19.60
CA LYS A 11 21.22 13.36 19.39
C LYS A 11 19.92 13.02 18.69
N THR A 12 18.83 13.69 19.03
CA THR A 12 17.51 13.51 18.43
C THR A 12 17.51 13.92 16.95
N GLU A 13 18.10 15.06 16.60
CA GLU A 13 18.21 15.49 15.19
C GLU A 13 18.98 14.48 14.35
N ARG A 14 20.09 13.92 14.83
CA ARG A 14 20.86 12.87 14.13
C ARG A 14 20.04 11.59 13.91
N VAL A 15 19.25 11.19 14.90
CA VAL A 15 18.36 10.02 14.76
C VAL A 15 17.28 10.27 13.70
N MET A 16 16.69 11.47 13.71
CA MET A 16 15.68 11.84 12.71
C MET A 16 16.26 11.93 11.30
N GLU A 17 17.46 12.50 11.13
CA GLU A 17 18.17 12.51 9.86
C GLU A 17 18.47 11.09 9.37
N GLY A 18 18.93 10.20 10.25
CA GLY A 18 19.15 8.79 9.93
C GLY A 18 17.87 8.08 9.51
N ALA A 19 16.77 8.29 10.22
CA ALA A 19 15.47 7.72 9.88
C ALA A 19 14.94 8.22 8.51
N ALA A 20 15.16 9.51 8.20
CA ALA A 20 14.79 10.09 6.91
C ALA A 20 15.58 9.46 5.75
N LEU A 21 16.90 9.27 5.93
CA LEU A 21 17.75 8.61 4.94
C LEU A 21 17.34 7.15 4.68
N TRP A 22 17.07 6.38 5.74
CA TRP A 22 16.56 5.02 5.62
C TRP A 22 15.18 4.98 4.95
N GLY A 23 14.29 5.91 5.31
CA GLY A 23 12.99 6.04 4.68
C GLY A 23 13.09 6.32 3.18
N ALA A 24 13.98 7.22 2.76
CA ALA A 24 14.25 7.50 1.35
C ALA A 24 14.79 6.27 0.62
N PHE A 25 15.81 5.61 1.20
CA PHE A 25 16.39 4.38 0.64
C PHE A 25 15.35 3.28 0.43
N PHE A 26 14.48 3.02 1.42
CA PHE A 26 13.48 1.98 1.32
C PHE A 26 12.33 2.32 0.37
N ARG A 27 12.02 3.59 0.15
CA ARG A 27 11.04 4.01 -0.87
C ARG A 27 11.52 3.70 -2.28
N GLU A 28 12.82 3.81 -2.52
CA GLU A 28 13.46 3.43 -3.79
C GLU A 28 13.68 1.92 -3.90
N ASN A 29 13.85 1.22 -2.78
CA ASN A 29 14.18 -0.20 -2.70
C ASN A 29 13.16 -0.98 -1.84
N PRO A 30 11.91 -1.14 -2.29
CA PRO A 30 10.87 -1.81 -1.51
C PRO A 30 11.14 -3.30 -1.28
N ASP A 31 11.91 -3.95 -2.15
CA ASP A 31 12.40 -5.31 -1.95
C ASP A 31 13.35 -5.42 -0.75
N LYS A 32 14.22 -4.41 -0.55
CA LYS A 32 15.10 -4.33 0.62
C LYS A 32 14.32 -4.08 1.90
N PHE A 33 13.28 -3.26 1.85
CA PHE A 33 12.38 -3.11 2.99
C PHE A 33 11.73 -4.45 3.37
N ALA A 34 11.23 -5.20 2.41
CA ALA A 34 10.64 -6.50 2.66
C ALA A 34 11.65 -7.50 3.26
N GLU A 35 12.92 -7.47 2.83
CA GLU A 35 13.96 -8.34 3.36
C GLU A 35 14.46 -7.91 4.75
N MET A 36 14.76 -6.62 4.93
CA MET A 36 15.45 -6.12 6.11
C MET A 36 14.48 -5.76 7.25
N TYR A 37 13.32 -5.22 6.91
CA TYR A 37 12.35 -4.75 7.89
C TYR A 37 11.23 -5.78 8.16
N LEU A 38 10.75 -6.46 7.12
CA LEU A 38 9.73 -7.49 7.28
C LEU A 38 10.31 -8.90 7.43
N HIS A 39 11.64 -9.05 7.37
CA HIS A 39 12.37 -10.34 7.49
C HIS A 39 11.92 -11.41 6.48
N LEU A 40 11.50 -10.99 5.30
CA LEU A 40 10.97 -11.88 4.28
C LEU A 40 12.03 -12.32 3.29
N ARG A 41 12.03 -13.60 2.92
CA ARG A 41 12.86 -14.13 1.83
C ARG A 41 12.06 -14.18 0.54
N LEU A 42 12.10 -13.11 -0.24
CA LEU A 42 11.41 -13.03 -1.52
C LEU A 42 12.18 -13.76 -2.63
N ARG A 43 11.45 -14.47 -3.49
CA ARG A 43 12.01 -15.02 -4.74
C ARG A 43 12.33 -13.88 -5.71
N LYS A 44 13.28 -14.09 -6.64
CA LYS A 44 13.70 -13.05 -7.61
C LYS A 44 12.52 -12.40 -8.35
N PHE A 45 11.59 -13.21 -8.86
CA PHE A 45 10.41 -12.68 -9.56
C PHE A 45 9.49 -11.86 -8.64
N GLN A 46 9.37 -12.21 -7.36
CA GLN A 46 8.57 -11.46 -6.39
C GLN A 46 9.18 -10.08 -6.10
N LYS A 47 10.52 -10.00 -6.02
CA LYS A 47 11.22 -8.71 -5.89
C LYS A 47 10.97 -7.81 -7.09
N ILE A 48 11.09 -8.36 -8.31
CA ILE A 48 10.84 -7.62 -9.56
C ILE A 48 9.39 -7.13 -9.59
N LEU A 49 8.42 -7.98 -9.30
CA LEU A 49 7.01 -7.61 -9.26
C LEU A 49 6.74 -6.52 -8.23
N LEU A 50 7.31 -6.64 -7.03
CA LEU A 50 7.17 -5.65 -5.97
C LEU A 50 7.73 -4.29 -6.42
N MET A 51 8.91 -4.26 -7.02
CA MET A 51 9.51 -3.05 -7.60
C MET A 51 8.58 -2.42 -8.65
N MET A 52 8.07 -3.21 -9.58
CA MET A 52 7.15 -2.75 -10.63
C MET A 52 5.86 -2.16 -10.03
N MET A 53 5.32 -2.77 -8.97
CA MET A 53 4.14 -2.25 -8.26
C MET A 53 4.39 -0.86 -7.68
N PHE A 54 5.59 -0.56 -7.18
CA PHE A 54 5.93 0.76 -6.63
C PHE A 54 6.22 1.80 -7.70
N TRP A 55 6.74 1.41 -8.84
CA TRP A 55 7.06 2.33 -9.94
C TRP A 55 5.86 2.67 -10.83
N SER A 56 4.80 1.86 -10.77
CA SER A 56 3.62 2.01 -11.61
C SER A 56 2.50 2.76 -10.90
N THR A 57 1.86 3.68 -11.60
CA THR A 57 0.61 4.32 -11.14
C THR A 57 -0.58 3.35 -11.24
N VAL A 58 -0.61 2.58 -12.31
CA VAL A 58 -1.59 1.51 -12.54
C VAL A 58 -0.81 0.24 -12.85
N PHE A 59 -1.05 -0.81 -12.08
CA PHE A 59 -0.39 -2.08 -12.25
C PHE A 59 -1.40 -3.22 -12.27
N VAL A 60 -1.35 -4.04 -13.30
CA VAL A 60 -2.20 -5.23 -13.44
C VAL A 60 -1.33 -6.46 -13.46
N PHE A 61 -1.57 -7.36 -12.51
CA PHE A 61 -0.80 -8.59 -12.36
C PHE A 61 -1.67 -9.80 -12.64
N ILE A 62 -1.35 -10.48 -13.72
CA ILE A 62 -2.05 -11.70 -14.17
C ILE A 62 -1.15 -12.89 -13.90
N ALA A 63 -1.61 -13.83 -13.07
CA ALA A 63 -0.82 -14.99 -12.73
C ALA A 63 -1.67 -16.21 -12.37
N CYS A 64 -1.07 -17.40 -12.38
CA CYS A 64 -1.71 -18.63 -11.95
C CYS A 64 -1.95 -18.64 -10.42
N ARG A 65 -2.76 -19.57 -9.98
CA ARG A 65 -2.98 -19.83 -8.54
C ARG A 65 -1.66 -20.30 -7.89
N GLY A 66 -1.48 -19.97 -6.61
CA GLY A 66 -0.32 -20.42 -5.82
C GLY A 66 0.97 -19.63 -6.01
N ILE A 67 1.02 -18.63 -6.91
CA ILE A 67 2.24 -17.82 -7.12
C ILE A 67 2.47 -16.76 -6.03
N GLY A 68 1.51 -16.59 -5.12
CA GLY A 68 1.64 -15.65 -4.01
C GLY A 68 1.10 -14.24 -4.30
N LYS A 69 0.09 -14.09 -5.17
CA LYS A 69 -0.53 -12.78 -5.48
C LYS A 69 -0.97 -12.02 -4.23
N THR A 70 -1.83 -12.65 -3.43
CA THR A 70 -2.38 -12.07 -2.19
C THR A 70 -1.28 -11.76 -1.17
N PHE A 71 -0.23 -12.59 -1.12
CA PHE A 71 0.95 -12.35 -0.28
C PHE A 71 1.72 -11.09 -0.72
N LEU A 72 2.01 -10.95 -2.02
CA LEU A 72 2.65 -9.74 -2.55
C LEU A 72 1.78 -8.49 -2.37
N SER A 73 0.47 -8.62 -2.53
CA SER A 73 -0.49 -7.56 -2.26
C SER A 73 -0.44 -7.11 -0.79
N ALA A 74 -0.36 -8.06 0.15
CA ALA A 74 -0.22 -7.77 1.58
C ALA A 74 1.09 -7.03 1.88
N ILE A 75 2.22 -7.48 1.34
CA ILE A 75 3.52 -6.81 1.48
C ILE A 75 3.46 -5.39 0.94
N TYR A 76 2.91 -5.20 -0.26
CA TYR A 76 2.77 -3.90 -0.88
C TYR A 76 1.95 -2.93 -0.01
N CYS A 77 0.81 -3.39 0.53
CA CYS A 77 -0.05 -2.59 1.42
C CYS A 77 0.71 -2.15 2.68
N VAL A 78 1.46 -3.06 3.32
CA VAL A 78 2.26 -2.77 4.52
C VAL A 78 3.35 -1.75 4.23
N ILE A 79 4.12 -1.96 3.17
CA ILE A 79 5.20 -1.03 2.78
C ILE A 79 4.63 0.37 2.49
N ARG A 80 3.51 0.46 1.75
CA ARG A 80 2.84 1.75 1.49
C ARG A 80 2.34 2.41 2.77
N ALA A 81 1.79 1.65 3.71
CA ALA A 81 1.30 2.17 4.97
C ALA A 81 2.42 2.69 5.89
N ILE A 82 3.57 2.02 5.92
CA ILE A 82 4.70 2.39 6.79
C ILE A 82 5.51 3.55 6.19
N LEU A 83 5.96 3.41 4.95
CA LEU A 83 6.88 4.37 4.32
C LEU A 83 6.22 5.68 3.88
N TRP A 84 4.89 5.73 3.78
CA TRP A 84 4.13 6.94 3.47
C TRP A 84 3.09 7.19 4.56
N PRO A 85 3.44 7.89 5.64
CA PRO A 85 2.55 8.16 6.77
C PRO A 85 1.21 8.78 6.34
N GLY A 86 0.13 8.38 7.01
CA GLY A 86 -1.22 8.86 6.70
C GLY A 86 -1.83 8.26 5.43
N THR A 87 -1.19 7.24 4.83
CA THR A 87 -1.73 6.56 3.65
C THR A 87 -2.99 5.75 3.99
N ARG A 88 -4.02 5.88 3.17
CA ARG A 88 -5.23 5.06 3.23
C ARG A 88 -5.23 4.09 2.06
N VAL A 89 -5.12 2.79 2.37
CA VAL A 89 -5.20 1.71 1.40
C VAL A 89 -6.58 1.09 1.49
N CYS A 90 -7.26 0.97 0.36
CA CYS A 90 -8.50 0.22 0.25
C CYS A 90 -8.24 -1.07 -0.52
N VAL A 91 -8.58 -2.19 0.08
CA VAL A 91 -8.54 -3.50 -0.57
C VAL A 91 -9.95 -3.90 -0.93
N ALA A 92 -10.24 -4.10 -2.20
CA ALA A 92 -11.55 -4.49 -2.69
C ALA A 92 -11.47 -5.79 -3.52
N SER A 93 -12.49 -6.60 -3.41
CA SER A 93 -12.68 -7.81 -4.21
C SER A 93 -14.17 -8.00 -4.53
N SER A 94 -14.48 -8.92 -5.44
CA SER A 94 -15.86 -9.31 -5.73
C SER A 94 -16.57 -9.87 -4.49
N ARG A 95 -15.82 -10.53 -3.60
CA ARG A 95 -16.31 -11.04 -2.31
C ARG A 95 -15.50 -10.43 -1.18
N ARG A 96 -16.18 -9.99 -0.13
CA ARG A 96 -15.54 -9.43 1.05
C ARG A 96 -14.51 -10.36 1.69
N SER A 97 -14.82 -11.66 1.79
CA SER A 97 -13.90 -12.66 2.35
C SER A 97 -12.54 -12.71 1.62
N GLN A 98 -12.53 -12.54 0.31
CA GLN A 98 -11.29 -12.50 -0.48
C GLN A 98 -10.47 -11.23 -0.17
N ALA A 99 -11.12 -10.08 -0.08
CA ALA A 99 -10.44 -8.85 0.31
C ALA A 99 -9.90 -8.92 1.75
N THR A 100 -10.65 -9.54 2.67
CA THR A 100 -10.22 -9.75 4.06
C THR A 100 -9.01 -10.67 4.15
N GLU A 101 -8.82 -11.59 3.20
CA GLU A 101 -7.67 -12.49 3.16
C GLU A 101 -6.33 -11.72 3.07
N VAL A 102 -6.30 -10.57 2.40
CA VAL A 102 -5.11 -9.71 2.38
C VAL A 102 -4.76 -9.21 3.77
N LEU A 103 -5.76 -8.79 4.56
CA LEU A 103 -5.55 -8.33 5.94
C LEU A 103 -5.16 -9.50 6.86
N ASN A 104 -5.78 -10.67 6.68
CA ASN A 104 -5.41 -11.87 7.42
C ASN A 104 -3.96 -12.25 7.19
N LYS A 105 -3.44 -12.14 5.97
CA LYS A 105 -2.02 -12.38 5.67
C LYS A 105 -1.11 -11.40 6.39
N ILE A 106 -1.51 -10.15 6.51
CA ILE A 106 -0.73 -9.16 7.27
C ILE A 106 -0.69 -9.55 8.75
N MET A 107 -1.83 -9.87 9.35
CA MET A 107 -1.92 -10.13 10.79
C MET A 107 -1.34 -11.49 11.20
N TYR A 108 -1.57 -12.53 10.39
CA TYR A 108 -1.23 -13.91 10.78
C TYR A 108 0.02 -14.46 10.08
N GLU A 109 0.46 -13.90 8.96
CA GLU A 109 1.67 -14.34 8.27
C GLU A 109 2.82 -13.33 8.38
N LEU A 110 2.57 -12.02 8.17
CA LEU A 110 3.65 -11.02 8.17
C LEU A 110 3.99 -10.52 9.58
N MET A 111 2.99 -10.18 10.38
CA MET A 111 3.20 -9.61 11.72
C MET A 111 3.97 -10.54 12.66
N PRO A 112 3.77 -11.90 12.66
CA PRO A 112 4.57 -12.78 13.49
C PRO A 112 6.04 -12.87 13.10
N LEU A 113 6.38 -12.54 11.84
CA LEU A 113 7.76 -12.60 11.33
C LEU A 113 8.54 -11.31 11.61
N SER A 114 7.85 -10.19 11.81
CA SER A 114 8.46 -8.87 11.98
C SER A 114 7.97 -8.21 13.27
N PRO A 115 8.80 -8.18 14.33
CA PRO A 115 8.52 -7.42 15.55
C PRO A 115 8.35 -5.92 15.26
N GLU A 116 9.06 -5.40 14.27
CA GLU A 116 8.99 -4.01 13.82
C GLU A 116 7.60 -3.71 13.26
N LEU A 117 7.06 -4.57 12.39
CA LEU A 117 5.70 -4.42 11.87
C LEU A 117 4.67 -4.45 13.00
N ARG A 118 4.84 -5.35 13.98
CA ARG A 118 3.97 -5.41 15.14
C ARG A 118 4.00 -4.11 15.96
N ALA A 119 5.17 -3.52 16.10
CA ALA A 119 5.34 -2.25 16.80
C ALA A 119 4.65 -1.06 16.10
N GLU A 120 4.48 -1.12 14.77
CA GLU A 120 3.82 -0.08 13.97
C GLU A 120 2.29 -0.14 14.03
N ILE A 121 1.71 -1.30 14.32
CA ILE A 121 0.24 -1.48 14.34
C ILE A 121 -0.35 -0.98 15.66
N ASP A 122 -1.48 -0.30 15.59
CA ASP A 122 -2.31 0.10 16.72
C ASP A 122 -3.36 -0.97 16.98
N ASP A 123 -3.07 -1.88 17.91
CA ASP A 123 -3.95 -3.02 18.24
C ASP A 123 -5.32 -2.58 18.75
N LYS A 124 -5.41 -1.39 19.40
CA LYS A 124 -6.68 -0.90 19.96
C LYS A 124 -7.68 -0.46 18.87
N LYS A 125 -7.16 -0.02 17.73
CA LYS A 125 -7.97 0.46 16.59
C LYS A 125 -8.06 -0.54 15.46
N THR A 126 -7.24 -1.60 15.49
CA THR A 126 -7.23 -2.65 14.49
C THR A 126 -8.29 -3.69 14.83
N HIS A 127 -9.15 -4.00 13.86
CA HIS A 127 -10.14 -5.08 14.01
C HIS A 127 -10.48 -5.71 12.65
N ILE A 128 -10.68 -7.01 12.67
CA ILE A 128 -11.07 -7.79 11.49
C ILE A 128 -12.28 -8.65 11.89
N ASN A 129 -13.47 -8.16 11.58
CA ASN A 129 -14.73 -8.84 11.86
C ASN A 129 -15.66 -8.80 10.63
N ASN A 130 -16.81 -9.43 10.74
CA ASN A 130 -17.76 -9.57 9.61
C ASN A 130 -18.32 -8.23 9.11
N THR A 131 -18.42 -7.21 9.97
CA THR A 131 -18.94 -5.89 9.61
C THR A 131 -17.86 -4.95 9.10
N GLU A 132 -16.70 -4.95 9.74
CA GLU A 132 -15.58 -4.09 9.35
C GLU A 132 -14.25 -4.83 9.47
N ALA A 133 -13.36 -4.62 8.50
CA ALA A 133 -12.00 -5.12 8.56
C ALA A 133 -11.05 -3.96 8.23
N ILE A 134 -10.26 -3.57 9.24
CA ILE A 134 -9.32 -2.47 9.17
C ILE A 134 -8.08 -2.76 10.01
N ILE A 135 -6.91 -2.45 9.46
CA ILE A 135 -5.65 -2.38 10.19
C ILE A 135 -5.26 -0.90 10.27
N VAL A 136 -4.97 -0.43 11.47
CA VAL A 136 -4.58 0.94 11.75
C VAL A 136 -3.13 0.98 12.21
N PHE A 137 -2.33 1.85 11.62
CA PHE A 137 -0.94 2.07 11.97
C PHE A 137 -0.80 3.31 12.87
N LYS A 138 0.22 3.31 13.74
CA LYS A 138 0.52 4.44 14.64
C LYS A 138 0.84 5.74 13.88
N ASN A 139 1.35 5.64 12.66
CA ASN A 139 1.60 6.78 11.76
C ASN A 139 0.32 7.32 11.07
N SER A 140 -0.87 6.93 11.53
CA SER A 140 -2.19 7.28 10.99
C SER A 140 -2.51 6.69 9.61
N SER A 141 -1.71 5.76 9.12
CA SER A 141 -2.06 4.99 7.92
C SER A 141 -3.09 3.92 8.23
N THR A 142 -3.88 3.55 7.24
CA THR A 142 -4.92 2.52 7.39
C THR A 142 -4.98 1.61 6.18
N ILE A 143 -5.23 0.32 6.41
CA ILE A 143 -5.57 -0.65 5.36
C ILE A 143 -6.98 -1.16 5.67
N LYS A 144 -7.94 -0.85 4.81
CA LYS A 144 -9.35 -1.17 5.02
C LYS A 144 -9.90 -2.02 3.88
N VAL A 145 -10.75 -2.99 4.21
CA VAL A 145 -11.53 -3.72 3.22
C VAL A 145 -12.70 -2.86 2.75
N GLY A 146 -12.75 -2.61 1.44
CA GLY A 146 -13.89 -2.01 0.76
C GLY A 146 -14.74 -3.09 0.09
N THR A 147 -16.05 -2.93 0.11
CA THR A 147 -16.96 -3.76 -0.68
C THR A 147 -17.27 -3.07 -1.99
N ALA A 148 -17.35 -3.86 -3.06
CA ALA A 148 -17.73 -3.37 -4.38
C ALA A 148 -19.26 -3.17 -4.49
N ASN A 149 -19.83 -2.38 -3.57
CA ASN A 149 -21.27 -2.11 -3.48
C ASN A 149 -21.54 -0.60 -3.51
N ASP A 150 -22.74 -0.21 -3.90
CA ASP A 150 -23.19 1.19 -3.90
C ASP A 150 -23.07 1.89 -2.54
N SER A 151 -23.20 1.14 -1.42
CA SER A 151 -23.01 1.64 -0.07
C SER A 151 -21.56 2.06 0.26
N ALA A 152 -20.59 1.71 -0.58
CA ALA A 152 -19.19 2.05 -0.40
C ALA A 152 -18.82 3.48 -0.88
N ARG A 153 -19.78 4.27 -1.37
CA ARG A 153 -19.55 5.60 -1.97
C ARG A 153 -18.82 6.63 -1.09
N GLY A 154 -18.68 6.38 0.21
CA GLY A 154 -17.96 7.25 1.15
C GLY A 154 -16.48 6.90 1.37
N ASN A 155 -16.00 5.77 0.89
CA ASN A 155 -14.63 5.33 1.11
C ASN A 155 -13.65 6.04 0.17
N ARG A 156 -12.83 6.93 0.72
CA ARG A 156 -11.75 7.60 -0.02
C ARG A 156 -10.41 7.02 0.38
N CYS A 157 -9.58 6.68 -0.61
CA CYS A 157 -8.24 6.12 -0.37
C CYS A 157 -7.21 6.73 -1.32
N HIS A 158 -5.93 6.54 -0.97
CA HIS A 158 -4.79 6.92 -1.79
C HIS A 158 -4.33 5.77 -2.68
N VAL A 159 -4.53 4.55 -2.22
CA VAL A 159 -4.19 3.33 -2.93
C VAL A 159 -5.41 2.42 -2.96
N LEU A 160 -5.77 1.96 -4.15
CA LEU A 160 -6.82 0.99 -4.37
C LEU A 160 -6.20 -0.32 -4.87
N LEU A 161 -6.36 -1.39 -4.09
CA LEU A 161 -5.97 -2.73 -4.47
C LEU A 161 -7.21 -3.53 -4.81
N LEU A 162 -7.25 -4.08 -6.02
CA LEU A 162 -8.35 -4.91 -6.52
C LEU A 162 -7.88 -6.36 -6.61
N ASP A 163 -8.37 -7.21 -5.73
CA ASP A 163 -8.09 -8.65 -5.78
C ASP A 163 -9.18 -9.36 -6.59
N GLU A 164 -8.79 -10.31 -7.42
CA GLU A 164 -9.67 -11.02 -8.38
C GLU A 164 -10.52 -10.07 -9.24
N PHE A 165 -9.90 -9.01 -9.75
CA PHE A 165 -10.52 -7.94 -10.57
C PHE A 165 -11.41 -8.48 -11.71
N ARG A 166 -11.07 -9.64 -12.27
CA ARG A 166 -11.84 -10.30 -13.34
C ARG A 166 -13.30 -10.59 -12.98
N LEU A 167 -13.57 -10.82 -11.69
CA LEU A 167 -14.89 -11.16 -11.18
C LEU A 167 -15.74 -9.93 -10.82
N MET A 168 -15.17 -8.73 -10.94
CA MET A 168 -15.86 -7.49 -10.61
C MET A 168 -16.64 -6.98 -11.83
N PRO A 169 -17.89 -6.54 -11.67
CA PRO A 169 -18.65 -5.85 -12.72
C PRO A 169 -17.93 -4.56 -13.11
N LYS A 170 -17.78 -4.32 -14.42
CA LYS A 170 -17.11 -3.13 -14.96
C LYS A 170 -17.73 -1.84 -14.43
N ASP A 171 -19.05 -1.77 -14.39
CA ASP A 171 -19.79 -0.59 -13.95
C ASP A 171 -19.46 -0.22 -12.49
N ILE A 172 -19.30 -1.20 -11.61
CA ILE A 172 -18.90 -0.96 -10.21
C ILE A 172 -17.45 -0.46 -10.14
N VAL A 173 -16.56 -1.01 -10.94
CA VAL A 173 -15.16 -0.54 -10.99
C VAL A 173 -15.10 0.91 -11.43
N ASP A 174 -15.80 1.26 -12.50
CA ASP A 174 -15.73 2.61 -13.08
C ASP A 174 -16.52 3.64 -12.28
N THR A 175 -17.71 3.29 -11.77
CA THR A 175 -18.59 4.24 -11.08
C THR A 175 -18.33 4.36 -9.59
N VAL A 176 -17.86 3.32 -8.93
CA VAL A 176 -17.66 3.28 -7.47
C VAL A 176 -16.19 3.24 -7.11
N LEU A 177 -15.46 2.21 -7.54
CA LEU A 177 -14.11 1.97 -7.04
C LEU A 177 -13.09 3.01 -7.51
N ARG A 178 -13.16 3.47 -8.75
CA ARG A 178 -12.28 4.56 -9.24
C ARG A 178 -12.50 5.87 -8.48
N LYS A 179 -13.72 6.13 -8.01
CA LYS A 179 -14.02 7.31 -7.20
C LYS A 179 -13.41 7.28 -5.79
N PHE A 180 -12.98 6.10 -5.31
CA PHE A 180 -12.23 6.03 -4.05
C PHE A 180 -10.88 6.75 -4.14
N LEU A 181 -10.27 6.78 -5.33
CA LEU A 181 -8.98 7.41 -5.60
C LEU A 181 -9.05 8.95 -5.76
N THR A 182 -10.02 9.61 -5.18
CA THR A 182 -10.16 11.09 -5.26
C THR A 182 -9.43 11.83 -4.13
N LEU A 183 -8.95 11.09 -3.12
CA LEU A 183 -8.24 11.68 -2.00
C LEU A 183 -6.76 11.79 -2.33
N ARG A 184 -6.22 13.01 -2.31
CA ARG A 184 -4.77 13.23 -2.38
C ARG A 184 -4.17 13.12 -0.98
N ARG A 185 -3.04 12.45 -0.85
CA ARG A 185 -2.31 12.39 0.41
C ARG A 185 -1.67 13.75 0.68
N MET A 186 -1.93 14.34 1.84
CA MET A 186 -1.20 15.51 2.30
C MET A 186 0.00 15.04 3.14
N PRO A 187 1.26 15.28 2.71
CA PRO A 187 2.40 15.03 3.55
C PRO A 187 2.28 15.91 4.81
N ARG A 188 2.42 15.30 5.98
CA ARG A 188 2.37 15.99 7.28
C ARG A 188 3.73 16.60 7.63
N PHE A 189 4.36 17.31 6.72
CA PHE A 189 5.57 18.06 7.04
C PHE A 189 5.16 19.49 7.35
N GLU A 190 5.05 19.81 8.62
CA GLU A 190 4.69 21.15 9.13
C GLU A 190 5.75 22.20 8.80
N GLU A 191 6.96 21.78 8.38
CA GLU A 191 8.11 22.67 8.15
C GLU A 191 8.41 22.95 6.67
N LEU A 192 7.66 22.38 5.72
CA LEU A 192 7.87 22.63 4.30
C LEU A 192 7.12 23.91 3.86
N THR A 193 7.80 24.74 3.07
CA THR A 193 7.17 25.87 2.37
C THR A 193 6.08 25.37 1.42
N GLU A 194 5.12 26.23 1.04
CA GLU A 194 4.07 25.84 0.10
C GLU A 194 4.60 25.34 -1.24
N GLU A 195 5.73 25.89 -1.71
CA GLU A 195 6.37 25.47 -2.96
C GLU A 195 7.03 24.10 -2.84
N GLU A 196 7.66 23.80 -1.70
CA GLU A 196 8.24 22.48 -1.43
C GLU A 196 7.17 21.42 -1.23
N ARG A 197 6.07 21.75 -0.54
CA ARG A 197 4.89 20.89 -0.45
C ARG A 197 4.33 20.59 -1.85
N LYS A 198 4.25 21.57 -2.73
CA LYS A 198 3.75 21.40 -4.08
C LYS A 198 4.67 20.51 -4.91
N ARG A 199 5.99 20.67 -4.81
CA ARG A 199 6.99 19.84 -5.49
C ARG A 199 6.97 18.38 -4.98
N GLU A 200 6.90 18.16 -3.68
CA GLU A 200 6.74 16.83 -3.08
C GLU A 200 5.41 16.20 -3.47
N TYR A 201 4.37 16.99 -3.54
CA TYR A 201 3.02 16.63 -3.92
C TYR A 201 2.92 16.22 -5.40
N ASP A 202 3.62 16.89 -6.29
CA ASP A 202 3.66 16.57 -7.73
C ASP A 202 4.56 15.34 -8.01
N LYS A 203 5.55 15.07 -7.17
CA LYS A 203 6.36 13.85 -7.22
C LYS A 203 5.60 12.61 -6.75
N GLU A 204 4.70 12.75 -5.79
CA GLU A 204 3.83 11.65 -5.37
C GLU A 204 2.70 11.49 -6.39
N LYS A 205 2.84 10.54 -7.31
CA LYS A 205 1.72 10.07 -8.13
C LYS A 205 0.73 9.35 -7.22
N ASN A 206 -0.20 10.12 -6.65
CA ASN A 206 -0.98 9.74 -5.49
C ASN A 206 -2.09 8.72 -5.72
N LEU A 207 -2.31 8.31 -6.96
CA LEU A 207 -3.44 7.48 -7.33
C LEU A 207 -2.93 6.15 -7.87
N THR A 208 -2.61 5.23 -6.98
CA THR A 208 -2.14 3.91 -7.38
C THR A 208 -3.28 2.91 -7.37
N MET A 209 -3.58 2.35 -8.52
CA MET A 209 -4.53 1.24 -8.68
C MET A 209 -3.75 -0.04 -8.96
N MET A 210 -3.89 -1.03 -8.09
CA MET A 210 -3.32 -2.36 -8.24
C MET A 210 -4.43 -3.36 -8.49
N ALA A 211 -4.33 -4.13 -9.56
CA ALA A 211 -5.27 -5.19 -9.86
C ALA A 211 -4.57 -6.53 -9.94
N ALA A 212 -4.98 -7.48 -9.12
CA ALA A 212 -4.52 -8.85 -9.17
C ALA A 212 -5.58 -9.74 -9.83
N ILE A 213 -5.19 -10.54 -10.79
CA ILE A 213 -6.06 -11.45 -11.53
C ILE A 213 -5.52 -12.87 -11.44
N SER A 214 -6.35 -13.78 -10.96
CA SER A 214 -6.06 -15.21 -11.01
C SER A 214 -6.52 -15.80 -12.34
N MET A 215 -5.63 -16.51 -13.03
CA MET A 215 -5.99 -17.25 -14.22
C MET A 215 -6.09 -18.75 -13.92
N SER A 216 -7.23 -19.31 -14.23
CA SER A 216 -7.42 -20.77 -14.20
C SER A 216 -7.24 -21.44 -15.57
N THR A 217 -7.28 -20.70 -16.69
CA THR A 217 -7.16 -21.25 -18.06
C THR A 217 -6.77 -20.20 -19.09
N THR A 218 -6.03 -20.62 -20.13
CA THR A 218 -5.58 -19.85 -21.29
C THR A 218 -6.71 -19.15 -22.07
N LYS A 219 -7.93 -19.69 -22.05
CA LYS A 219 -9.11 -19.10 -22.70
C LYS A 219 -9.52 -17.74 -22.11
N SER A 220 -9.20 -17.47 -20.83
CA SER A 220 -9.52 -16.18 -20.19
C SER A 220 -8.57 -15.07 -20.62
N LEU A 221 -7.31 -15.38 -20.96
CA LEU A 221 -6.33 -14.39 -21.45
C LEU A 221 -6.77 -13.81 -22.80
N MET A 222 -7.22 -14.69 -23.70
CA MET A 222 -7.65 -14.29 -25.05
C MET A 222 -8.91 -13.42 -25.07
N ARG A 223 -9.75 -13.51 -24.04
CA ARG A 223 -10.92 -12.62 -23.89
C ARG A 223 -10.55 -11.25 -23.33
N LEU A 224 -9.51 -11.15 -22.50
CA LEU A 224 -9.02 -9.88 -21.93
C LEU A 224 -8.25 -9.04 -22.96
N LEU A 225 -7.51 -9.70 -23.86
CA LEU A 225 -6.75 -9.05 -24.92
C LEU A 225 -7.61 -8.58 -26.12
N LYS A 226 -8.86 -9.07 -26.22
CA LYS A 226 -9.82 -8.70 -27.28
C LYS A 226 -10.81 -7.59 -26.87
N ARG A 227 -10.67 -7.01 -25.68
CA ARG A 227 -11.42 -5.86 -25.16
C ARG A 227 -10.53 -4.67 -24.88
#